data_6cd72a37b96f2624ca516e4e29d793f5
#
_entry.id   6cd72a37b96f2624ca516e4e29d793f5
#
_cell.length_a   1.000
_cell.length_b   1.000
_cell.length_c   1.000
_cell.angle_alpha   90.00
_cell.angle_beta   90.00
_cell.angle_gamma   90.00
#
_symmetry.space_group_name_H-M   'P 1'
#
loop_
_entity.id
_entity.type
_entity.pdbx_description
1 polymer ?
#
loop_
_entity_poly.entity_id
_entity_poly.type
_entity_poly.pdbx_seq_one_letter_code
_entity_poly.pdbx_strand_id
1 'polypeptide(L)'
;MMLYEQLTREEHTALNTSMFKAYDIRTQSKALTSELKRRLIRALARYFREVLKVDSIIIGRDARLHAPAVMEAAIEGFCSAGLDVLVNPNQISTCQFYYACMQHRESAGIMITASHNPGTYIGMKLVAPNLVTLAMGSGPQGGISAIRDFYIEDRPAPRAARGRVRVVRYIDQFIDYSTRLAGIQPNELDGVSILTDFLSGSAGAEVSEALTNAGANLRVRNLIPDGTFPSGDPNPIVASSIAPTWELMRSGEFDFGFCFDGDGDRMDIMNKEGQQITPSFNLSLLIPEVKRLFRRVHESGFFGSAPFDPHLYYDVKANPPSVVRQAKEGIGVHIIRNGHSFIKEALRRNLKDQFIVASEESAHYYMNFPFDLGDYSKGFAATENTLYFTLLTAKVWSRNPKLYEEAFAAQQAIHREREWPCEFTHEKDIAGVVAEVERIFSEQGLSVFKEMEDGSSLDATLMRAGLPEHIDGSTNLNGDWLQVAQRISRSEEGIARWEVASSSPERLSEAVSLIRGVTDSYVNNGRARYE
;
A
#
# COMPACT_ATOMS: atom_id res chain seq x y z
N MET A 1 46.30 22.96 -21.24
CA MET A 1 46.47 21.60 -20.68
C MET A 1 45.77 21.44 -19.33
N MET A 2 45.95 22.31 -18.34
CA MET A 2 45.29 22.18 -17.02
C MET A 2 43.75 22.27 -17.04
N LEU A 3 43.12 22.97 -17.96
CA LEU A 3 41.65 23.04 -18.06
C LEU A 3 41.02 21.74 -18.63
N TYR A 4 41.76 20.99 -19.45
CA TYR A 4 41.30 19.76 -20.06
C TYR A 4 41.38 18.57 -19.08
N GLU A 5 42.35 18.57 -18.16
CA GLU A 5 42.48 17.56 -17.11
C GLU A 5 41.46 17.72 -15.99
N GLN A 6 40.90 18.92 -15.78
CA GLN A 6 39.80 19.16 -14.85
C GLN A 6 38.43 18.73 -15.40
N LEU A 7 38.25 18.65 -16.71
CA LEU A 7 37.04 18.21 -17.37
C LEU A 7 36.97 16.67 -17.57
N THR A 8 38.08 15.96 -17.38
CA THR A 8 38.16 14.49 -17.54
C THR A 8 38.18 13.71 -16.20
N ARG A 9 38.14 14.38 -15.06
CA ARG A 9 37.71 13.74 -13.82
C ARG A 9 36.19 13.58 -13.91
N GLU A 10 35.72 12.48 -14.53
CA GLU A 10 34.46 11.89 -14.19
C GLU A 10 34.50 11.70 -12.66
N GLU A 11 33.75 12.53 -11.94
CA GLU A 11 33.44 12.23 -10.56
C GLU A 11 32.75 10.86 -10.62
N HIS A 12 33.46 9.82 -10.16
CA HIS A 12 32.87 8.50 -9.99
C HIS A 12 31.71 8.67 -9.00
N THR A 13 30.52 8.89 -9.52
CA THR A 13 29.32 9.01 -8.71
C THR A 13 29.17 7.69 -7.98
N ALA A 14 29.28 7.70 -6.66
CA ALA A 14 29.14 6.50 -5.85
C ALA A 14 27.80 5.82 -6.17
N LEU A 15 27.82 4.50 -6.35
CA LEU A 15 26.62 3.72 -6.63
C LEU A 15 25.62 3.87 -5.48
N ASN A 16 24.41 4.30 -5.80
CA ASN A 16 23.32 4.36 -4.85
C ASN A 16 22.57 3.03 -4.83
N THR A 17 23.07 2.05 -4.09
CA THR A 17 22.41 0.75 -3.93
C THR A 17 21.33 0.74 -2.86
N SER A 18 21.32 1.73 -1.96
CA SER A 18 20.30 1.88 -0.92
C SER A 18 18.92 2.25 -1.46
N MET A 19 18.83 2.66 -2.74
CA MET A 19 17.55 2.92 -3.39
C MET A 19 16.72 1.65 -3.65
N PHE A 20 17.33 0.46 -3.67
CA PHE A 20 16.62 -0.81 -3.83
C PHE A 20 16.06 -1.27 -2.49
N LYS A 21 14.79 -0.92 -2.24
CA LYS A 21 14.08 -1.24 -1.00
C LYS A 21 13.45 -2.64 -1.07
N ALA A 22 12.82 -3.05 0.01
CA ALA A 22 12.25 -4.39 0.12
C ALA A 22 11.20 -4.70 -0.97
N TYR A 23 10.41 -3.71 -1.40
CA TYR A 23 9.27 -3.90 -2.32
C TYR A 23 9.15 -2.85 -3.43
N ASP A 24 10.07 -1.90 -3.51
CA ASP A 24 10.13 -0.89 -4.58
C ASP A 24 11.56 -0.33 -4.73
N ILE A 25 11.73 0.56 -5.70
CA ILE A 25 12.94 1.38 -5.84
C ILE A 25 12.57 2.78 -5.36
N ARG A 26 13.33 3.35 -4.41
CA ARG A 26 13.00 4.65 -3.83
C ARG A 26 14.24 5.39 -3.34
N THR A 27 14.37 6.67 -3.71
CA THR A 27 15.48 7.52 -3.28
C THR A 27 15.10 8.99 -3.29
N GLN A 28 15.91 9.84 -2.67
CA GLN A 28 15.78 11.28 -2.88
C GLN A 28 16.11 11.64 -4.34
N SER A 29 15.30 12.50 -4.96
CA SER A 29 15.43 12.84 -6.39
C SER A 29 16.79 13.42 -6.74
N LYS A 30 17.41 14.21 -5.84
CA LYS A 30 18.77 14.74 -5.99
C LYS A 30 19.86 13.65 -6.04
N ALA A 31 19.61 12.49 -5.43
CA ALA A 31 20.55 11.36 -5.43
C ALA A 31 20.43 10.50 -6.70
N LEU A 32 19.38 10.68 -7.51
CA LEU A 32 19.22 10.00 -8.80
C LEU A 32 19.77 10.86 -9.93
N THR A 33 21.09 11.00 -10.00
CA THR A 33 21.77 11.75 -11.06
C THR A 33 21.41 11.21 -12.46
N SER A 34 21.69 11.98 -13.51
CA SER A 34 21.42 11.56 -14.89
C SER A 34 22.16 10.27 -15.27
N GLU A 35 23.35 10.06 -14.72
CA GLU A 35 24.13 8.84 -14.93
C GLU A 35 23.50 7.64 -14.21
N LEU A 36 23.23 7.76 -12.90
CA LEU A 36 22.61 6.69 -12.11
C LEU A 36 21.22 6.34 -12.65
N LYS A 37 20.46 7.33 -13.13
CA LYS A 37 19.17 7.11 -13.80
C LYS A 37 19.33 6.26 -15.06
N ARG A 38 20.26 6.62 -15.96
CA ARG A 38 20.52 5.82 -17.17
C ARG A 38 20.98 4.40 -16.82
N ARG A 39 21.83 4.26 -15.82
CA ARG A 39 22.29 2.96 -15.32
C ARG A 39 21.15 2.10 -14.79
N LEU A 40 20.26 2.70 -14.00
CA LEU A 40 19.04 2.01 -13.52
C LEU A 40 18.14 1.55 -14.68
N ILE A 41 17.90 2.41 -15.65
CA ILE A 41 17.08 2.07 -16.82
C ILE A 41 17.72 0.92 -17.64
N ARG A 42 19.07 0.92 -17.81
CA ARG A 42 19.77 -0.22 -18.45
C ARG A 42 19.57 -1.52 -17.69
N ALA A 43 19.68 -1.49 -16.36
CA ALA A 43 19.46 -2.69 -15.53
C ALA A 43 18.03 -3.21 -15.65
N LEU A 44 17.04 -2.32 -15.59
CA LEU A 44 15.63 -2.65 -15.80
C LEU A 44 15.38 -3.23 -17.20
N ALA A 45 15.89 -2.58 -18.26
CA ALA A 45 15.74 -3.05 -19.63
C ALA A 45 16.32 -4.46 -19.81
N ARG A 46 17.50 -4.70 -19.23
CA ARG A 46 18.13 -6.02 -19.26
C ARG A 46 17.28 -7.05 -18.52
N TYR A 47 16.78 -6.74 -17.33
CA TYR A 47 15.92 -7.63 -16.56
C TYR A 47 14.64 -8.00 -17.33
N PHE A 48 14.01 -7.01 -17.95
CA PHE A 48 12.80 -7.24 -18.73
C PHE A 48 13.06 -8.11 -19.97
N ARG A 49 14.19 -7.91 -20.65
CA ARG A 49 14.55 -8.68 -21.85
C ARG A 49 15.08 -10.07 -21.53
N GLU A 50 15.98 -10.20 -20.57
CA GLU A 50 16.69 -11.46 -20.31
C GLU A 50 15.93 -12.38 -19.35
N VAL A 51 15.30 -11.80 -18.31
CA VAL A 51 14.64 -12.55 -17.24
C VAL A 51 13.14 -12.70 -17.50
N LEU A 52 12.43 -11.58 -17.70
CA LEU A 52 10.99 -11.63 -17.96
C LEU A 52 10.66 -12.01 -19.40
N LYS A 53 11.58 -11.81 -20.35
CA LYS A 53 11.43 -12.11 -21.79
C LYS A 53 10.21 -11.44 -22.42
N VAL A 54 9.92 -10.21 -21.99
CA VAL A 54 8.81 -9.41 -22.54
C VAL A 54 9.26 -8.59 -23.72
N ASP A 55 8.31 -8.28 -24.61
CA ASP A 55 8.51 -7.42 -25.78
C ASP A 55 7.96 -6.01 -25.58
N SER A 56 7.17 -5.80 -24.51
CA SER A 56 6.55 -4.51 -24.23
C SER A 56 6.50 -4.20 -22.75
N ILE A 57 6.41 -2.89 -22.46
CA ILE A 57 6.37 -2.35 -21.10
C ILE A 57 5.34 -1.23 -21.00
N ILE A 58 4.62 -1.17 -19.88
CA ILE A 58 3.70 -0.10 -19.56
C ILE A 58 4.37 0.86 -18.59
N ILE A 59 4.29 2.15 -18.87
CA ILE A 59 4.84 3.19 -18.00
C ILE A 59 3.73 4.16 -17.60
N GLY A 60 3.56 4.31 -16.27
CA GLY A 60 2.77 5.35 -15.63
C GLY A 60 3.63 6.22 -14.73
N ARG A 61 3.11 7.37 -14.34
CA ARG A 61 3.73 8.26 -13.35
C ARG A 61 2.70 8.98 -12.49
N ASP A 62 3.10 9.31 -11.27
CA ASP A 62 2.33 10.18 -10.37
C ASP A 62 2.60 11.69 -10.64
N ALA A 63 2.14 12.53 -9.70
CA ALA A 63 2.24 13.99 -9.80
C ALA A 63 3.66 14.55 -9.61
N ARG A 64 4.64 13.78 -9.12
CA ARG A 64 5.98 14.26 -8.70
C ARG A 64 6.71 15.03 -9.78
N LEU A 65 7.35 16.15 -9.42
CA LEU A 65 8.04 17.07 -10.34
C LEU A 65 9.13 16.37 -11.17
N HIS A 66 9.83 15.40 -10.60
CA HIS A 66 10.92 14.68 -11.26
C HIS A 66 10.45 13.47 -12.11
N ALA A 67 9.18 13.06 -11.99
CA ALA A 67 8.65 11.90 -12.69
C ALA A 67 8.68 12.03 -14.22
N PRO A 68 8.37 13.19 -14.86
CA PRO A 68 8.48 13.34 -16.31
C PRO A 68 9.88 13.04 -16.85
N ALA A 69 10.94 13.58 -16.23
CA ALA A 69 12.32 13.35 -16.66
C ALA A 69 12.79 11.90 -16.48
N VAL A 70 12.22 11.18 -15.49
CA VAL A 70 12.47 9.74 -15.33
C VAL A 70 11.74 8.96 -16.41
N MET A 71 10.50 9.34 -16.72
CA MET A 71 9.69 8.72 -17.78
C MET A 71 10.35 8.87 -19.15
N GLU A 72 10.83 10.06 -19.51
CA GLU A 72 11.58 10.28 -20.76
C GLU A 72 12.80 9.37 -20.88
N ALA A 73 13.61 9.29 -19.83
CA ALA A 73 14.78 8.43 -19.80
C ALA A 73 14.39 6.94 -19.92
N ALA A 74 13.30 6.54 -19.29
CA ALA A 74 12.77 5.17 -19.36
C ALA A 74 12.29 4.83 -20.78
N ILE A 75 11.51 5.71 -21.41
CA ILE A 75 11.04 5.53 -22.80
C ILE A 75 12.23 5.36 -23.73
N GLU A 76 13.21 6.27 -23.68
CA GLU A 76 14.39 6.22 -24.54
C GLU A 76 15.20 4.94 -24.32
N GLY A 77 15.47 4.59 -23.05
CA GLY A 77 16.29 3.43 -22.72
C GLY A 77 15.61 2.10 -23.08
N PHE A 78 14.31 1.97 -22.87
CA PHE A 78 13.58 0.75 -23.22
C PHE A 78 13.40 0.60 -24.72
N CYS A 79 13.05 1.66 -25.44
CA CYS A 79 13.01 1.62 -26.90
C CYS A 79 14.38 1.26 -27.49
N SER A 80 15.46 1.81 -26.95
CA SER A 80 16.83 1.48 -27.39
C SER A 80 17.22 0.04 -27.10
N ALA A 81 16.61 -0.59 -26.08
CA ALA A 81 16.78 -2.01 -25.77
C ALA A 81 15.82 -2.92 -26.54
N GLY A 82 15.01 -2.38 -27.46
CA GLY A 82 14.09 -3.13 -28.32
C GLY A 82 12.76 -3.50 -27.66
N LEU A 83 12.36 -2.79 -26.60
CA LEU A 83 11.06 -2.94 -25.95
C LEU A 83 10.07 -1.92 -26.53
N ASP A 84 8.87 -2.36 -26.92
CA ASP A 84 7.76 -1.46 -27.20
C ASP A 84 7.27 -0.82 -25.89
N VAL A 85 7.02 0.49 -25.90
CA VAL A 85 6.63 1.26 -24.71
C VAL A 85 5.18 1.72 -24.85
N LEU A 86 4.34 1.28 -23.94
CA LEU A 86 2.97 1.74 -23.75
C LEU A 86 2.99 2.80 -22.64
N VAL A 87 2.71 4.05 -22.95
CA VAL A 87 2.86 5.15 -22.01
C VAL A 87 1.56 5.95 -21.84
N ASN A 88 1.21 6.24 -20.59
CA ASN A 88 0.27 7.32 -20.30
C ASN A 88 1.07 8.58 -20.00
N PRO A 89 0.98 9.64 -20.84
CA PRO A 89 1.76 10.86 -20.66
C PRO A 89 1.26 11.71 -19.48
N ASN A 90 0.01 11.52 -19.06
CA ASN A 90 -0.57 12.22 -17.91
C ASN A 90 -0.11 11.60 -16.59
N GLN A 91 -0.24 12.33 -15.50
CA GLN A 91 -0.21 11.74 -14.17
C GLN A 91 -1.46 10.88 -13.96
N ILE A 92 -1.26 9.71 -13.37
CA ILE A 92 -2.31 8.74 -13.09
C ILE A 92 -2.09 8.14 -11.69
N SER A 93 -3.14 7.60 -11.10
CA SER A 93 -2.99 6.81 -9.88
C SER A 93 -2.28 5.48 -10.14
N THR A 94 -1.67 4.93 -9.09
CA THR A 94 -1.12 3.56 -9.12
C THR A 94 -2.22 2.54 -9.44
N CYS A 95 -3.45 2.75 -8.99
CA CYS A 95 -4.58 1.88 -9.29
C CYS A 95 -4.97 1.91 -10.78
N GLN A 96 -4.99 3.09 -11.40
CA GLN A 96 -5.20 3.22 -12.84
C GLN A 96 -4.06 2.57 -13.64
N PHE A 97 -2.82 2.70 -13.18
CA PHE A 97 -1.68 2.01 -13.78
C PHE A 97 -1.84 0.49 -13.71
N TYR A 98 -2.26 -0.06 -12.57
CA TYR A 98 -2.50 -1.51 -12.46
C TYR A 98 -3.62 -1.96 -13.40
N TYR A 99 -4.69 -1.18 -13.53
CA TYR A 99 -5.73 -1.47 -14.51
C TYR A 99 -5.19 -1.48 -15.95
N ALA A 100 -4.32 -0.54 -16.31
CA ALA A 100 -3.65 -0.56 -17.62
C ALA A 100 -2.82 -1.85 -17.81
N CYS A 101 -2.11 -2.31 -16.78
CA CYS A 101 -1.40 -3.59 -16.82
C CYS A 101 -2.35 -4.79 -16.95
N MET A 102 -3.56 -4.73 -16.37
CA MET A 102 -4.59 -5.77 -16.57
C MET A 102 -5.04 -5.87 -18.04
N GLN A 103 -5.02 -4.77 -18.79
CA GLN A 103 -5.36 -4.74 -20.22
C GLN A 103 -4.21 -5.22 -21.11
N HIS A 104 -2.99 -5.31 -20.60
CA HIS A 104 -1.77 -5.71 -21.31
C HIS A 104 -0.98 -6.75 -20.51
N ARG A 105 -1.59 -7.87 -20.23
CA ARG A 105 -1.11 -8.90 -19.30
C ARG A 105 0.27 -9.47 -19.61
N GLU A 106 0.66 -9.46 -20.90
CA GLU A 106 1.96 -9.95 -21.36
C GLU A 106 3.10 -8.93 -21.15
N SER A 107 2.75 -7.68 -20.84
CA SER A 107 3.73 -6.62 -20.63
C SER A 107 4.23 -6.61 -19.19
N ALA A 108 5.47 -6.17 -18.99
CA ALA A 108 5.92 -5.69 -17.68
C ALA A 108 5.41 -4.27 -17.45
N GLY A 109 5.50 -3.77 -16.21
CA GLY A 109 5.04 -2.42 -15.90
C GLY A 109 5.95 -1.68 -14.92
N ILE A 110 6.01 -0.36 -15.10
CA ILE A 110 6.68 0.58 -14.19
C ILE A 110 5.73 1.72 -13.85
N MET A 111 5.44 1.89 -12.56
CA MET A 111 4.83 3.10 -12.03
C MET A 111 5.89 3.96 -11.38
N ILE A 112 6.14 5.14 -11.96
CA ILE A 112 7.11 6.11 -11.45
C ILE A 112 6.42 6.91 -10.34
N THR A 113 6.74 6.56 -9.09
CA THR A 113 6.16 7.13 -7.87
C THR A 113 7.06 6.88 -6.67
N ALA A 114 6.88 7.66 -5.62
CA ALA A 114 7.40 7.36 -4.28
C ALA A 114 6.26 7.34 -3.24
N SER A 115 5.02 7.05 -3.70
CA SER A 115 3.82 6.90 -2.87
C SER A 115 3.62 8.15 -1.98
N HIS A 116 3.49 7.96 -0.68
CA HIS A 116 3.25 9.00 0.33
C HIS A 116 4.51 9.79 0.78
N ASN A 117 5.70 9.46 0.26
CA ASN A 117 6.92 10.18 0.65
C ASN A 117 6.89 11.64 0.20
N PRO A 118 7.65 12.53 0.88
CA PRO A 118 7.79 13.93 0.49
C PRO A 118 8.07 14.14 -0.99
N GLY A 119 7.71 15.29 -1.54
CA GLY A 119 7.91 15.65 -2.96
C GLY A 119 9.36 15.57 -3.45
N THR A 120 10.32 15.56 -2.52
CA THR A 120 11.75 15.40 -2.79
C THR A 120 12.18 13.97 -3.11
N TYR A 121 11.29 13.00 -2.97
CA TYR A 121 11.56 11.60 -3.30
C TYR A 121 11.07 11.23 -4.69
N ILE A 122 11.71 10.23 -5.28
CA ILE A 122 11.33 9.59 -6.54
C ILE A 122 11.57 8.07 -6.43
N GLY A 123 10.80 7.27 -7.15
CA GLY A 123 10.94 5.82 -7.12
C GLY A 123 10.16 5.14 -8.24
N MET A 124 10.08 3.82 -8.15
CA MET A 124 9.39 2.96 -9.12
C MET A 124 8.79 1.76 -8.42
N LYS A 125 7.49 1.52 -8.62
CA LYS A 125 6.84 0.23 -8.39
C LYS A 125 6.92 -0.59 -9.67
N LEU A 126 7.26 -1.87 -9.56
CA LEU A 126 7.55 -2.75 -10.69
C LEU A 126 6.62 -3.96 -10.69
N VAL A 127 6.12 -4.32 -11.86
CA VAL A 127 5.34 -5.54 -12.06
C VAL A 127 5.84 -6.32 -13.28
N ALA A 128 5.85 -7.63 -13.15
CA ALA A 128 6.05 -8.56 -14.26
C ALA A 128 4.69 -8.86 -14.94
N PRO A 129 4.67 -9.61 -16.06
CA PRO A 129 3.43 -10.06 -16.70
C PRO A 129 2.41 -10.62 -15.70
N ASN A 130 1.12 -10.46 -16.02
CA ASN A 130 -0.02 -10.81 -15.16
C ASN A 130 -0.01 -10.09 -13.79
N LEU A 131 0.58 -8.89 -13.71
CA LEU A 131 0.71 -8.09 -12.48
C LEU A 131 1.41 -8.82 -11.33
N VAL A 132 2.34 -9.71 -11.61
CA VAL A 132 3.18 -10.29 -10.57
C VAL A 132 4.09 -9.19 -10.03
N THR A 133 3.93 -8.86 -8.75
CA THR A 133 4.70 -7.79 -8.11
C THR A 133 6.17 -8.20 -7.97
N LEU A 134 7.08 -7.30 -8.31
CA LEU A 134 8.52 -7.50 -8.11
C LEU A 134 8.95 -6.86 -6.79
N ALA A 135 9.59 -7.66 -5.94
CA ALA A 135 10.14 -7.21 -4.66
C ALA A 135 11.54 -7.82 -4.44
N MET A 136 12.22 -7.40 -3.37
CA MET A 136 13.50 -7.97 -3.00
C MET A 136 13.31 -9.45 -2.62
N GLY A 137 13.96 -10.36 -3.35
CA GLY A 137 13.80 -11.80 -3.17
C GLY A 137 12.47 -12.38 -3.68
N SER A 138 11.60 -11.59 -4.32
CA SER A 138 10.31 -12.03 -4.84
C SER A 138 10.15 -11.65 -6.32
N GLY A 139 9.59 -12.57 -7.10
CA GLY A 139 9.52 -12.48 -8.56
C GLY A 139 10.62 -13.31 -9.25
N PRO A 140 10.60 -13.41 -10.60
CA PRO A 140 11.58 -14.16 -11.37
C PRO A 140 13.02 -13.75 -11.02
N GLN A 141 13.89 -14.73 -10.74
CA GLN A 141 15.28 -14.56 -10.31
C GLN A 141 15.46 -13.61 -9.10
N GLY A 142 14.46 -13.52 -8.20
CA GLY A 142 14.53 -12.67 -7.03
C GLY A 142 14.11 -11.21 -7.27
N GLY A 143 13.52 -10.89 -8.42
CA GLY A 143 12.91 -9.59 -8.69
C GLY A 143 13.88 -8.42 -8.55
N ILE A 144 13.63 -7.53 -7.59
CA ILE A 144 14.47 -6.34 -7.34
C ILE A 144 15.94 -6.72 -7.02
N SER A 145 16.19 -7.89 -6.42
CA SER A 145 17.57 -8.36 -6.17
C SER A 145 18.36 -8.50 -7.47
N ALA A 146 17.79 -9.16 -8.48
CA ALA A 146 18.44 -9.31 -9.78
C ALA A 146 18.60 -7.96 -10.51
N ILE A 147 17.61 -7.07 -10.39
CA ILE A 147 17.71 -5.71 -10.96
C ILE A 147 18.86 -4.94 -10.32
N ARG A 148 19.02 -5.04 -8.99
CA ARG A 148 20.15 -4.44 -8.26
C ARG A 148 21.49 -5.00 -8.73
N ASP A 149 21.58 -6.31 -8.92
CA ASP A 149 22.82 -6.95 -9.38
C ASP A 149 23.16 -6.49 -10.81
N PHE A 150 22.18 -6.40 -11.71
CA PHE A 150 22.36 -5.83 -13.05
C PHE A 150 22.74 -4.34 -13.02
N TYR A 151 22.20 -3.58 -12.07
CA TYR A 151 22.59 -2.20 -11.84
C TYR A 151 24.07 -2.09 -11.41
N ILE A 152 24.53 -2.97 -10.54
CA ILE A 152 25.95 -3.02 -10.11
C ILE A 152 26.86 -3.43 -11.27
N GLU A 153 26.47 -4.43 -12.07
CA GLU A 153 27.25 -4.89 -13.23
C GLU A 153 27.36 -3.84 -14.35
N ASP A 154 26.34 -3.00 -14.53
CA ASP A 154 26.23 -1.98 -15.59
C ASP A 154 26.43 -2.52 -17.01
N ARG A 155 25.94 -3.68 -17.32
CA ARG A 155 25.96 -4.20 -18.69
C ARG A 155 24.73 -3.74 -19.48
N PRO A 156 24.89 -3.32 -20.73
CA PRO A 156 23.76 -2.97 -21.57
C PRO A 156 22.92 -4.21 -21.89
N ALA A 157 21.63 -3.99 -22.15
CA ALA A 157 20.77 -5.03 -22.73
C ALA A 157 21.29 -5.48 -24.12
N PRO A 158 20.99 -6.69 -24.58
CA PRO A 158 21.34 -7.14 -25.91
C PRO A 158 20.83 -6.16 -27.00
N ARG A 159 21.64 -5.98 -28.05
CA ARG A 159 21.24 -5.13 -29.18
C ARG A 159 20.00 -5.71 -29.86
N ALA A 160 19.02 -4.86 -30.13
CA ALA A 160 17.78 -5.20 -30.81
C ALA A 160 17.36 -4.04 -31.73
N ALA A 161 16.40 -4.29 -32.61
CA ALA A 161 15.72 -3.21 -33.33
C ALA A 161 15.01 -2.29 -32.31
N ARG A 162 15.05 -0.97 -32.56
CA ARG A 162 14.42 0.00 -31.67
C ARG A 162 12.91 -0.28 -31.51
N GLY A 163 12.44 -0.34 -30.29
CA GLY A 163 11.02 -0.45 -29.96
C GLY A 163 10.24 0.83 -30.30
N ARG A 164 8.93 0.71 -30.33
CA ARG A 164 7.98 1.78 -30.65
C ARG A 164 7.32 2.33 -29.39
N VAL A 165 6.93 3.60 -29.43
CA VAL A 165 6.12 4.23 -28.39
C VAL A 165 4.67 4.28 -28.82
N ARG A 166 3.77 3.89 -27.93
CA ARG A 166 2.32 4.01 -28.10
C ARG A 166 1.68 4.63 -26.87
N VAL A 167 0.89 5.69 -27.10
CA VAL A 167 0.11 6.32 -26.01
C VAL A 167 -1.11 5.47 -25.72
N VAL A 168 -1.35 5.23 -24.43
CA VAL A 168 -2.54 4.52 -23.92
C VAL A 168 -3.19 5.34 -22.81
N ARG A 169 -4.52 5.34 -22.75
CA ARG A 169 -5.32 6.00 -21.72
C ARG A 169 -6.48 5.10 -21.37
N TYR A 170 -6.68 4.88 -20.07
CA TYR A 170 -7.67 3.92 -19.56
C TYR A 170 -8.57 4.50 -18.48
N ILE A 171 -8.64 5.82 -18.30
CA ILE A 171 -9.40 6.43 -17.21
C ILE A 171 -10.89 6.04 -17.28
N ASP A 172 -11.52 6.20 -18.43
CA ASP A 172 -12.95 5.92 -18.61
C ASP A 172 -13.26 4.43 -18.37
N GLN A 173 -12.40 3.53 -18.93
CA GLN A 173 -12.55 2.08 -18.74
C GLN A 173 -12.27 1.66 -17.30
N PHE A 174 -11.35 2.33 -16.60
CA PHE A 174 -11.05 2.08 -15.20
C PHE A 174 -12.22 2.49 -14.30
N ILE A 175 -12.84 3.65 -14.59
CA ILE A 175 -14.04 4.11 -13.89
C ILE A 175 -15.20 3.13 -14.13
N ASP A 176 -15.49 2.76 -15.38
CA ASP A 176 -16.54 1.78 -15.72
C ASP A 176 -16.32 0.45 -15.01
N TYR A 177 -15.09 -0.08 -15.09
CA TYR A 177 -14.70 -1.33 -14.43
C TYR A 177 -14.97 -1.28 -12.92
N SER A 178 -14.48 -0.25 -12.24
CA SER A 178 -14.58 -0.12 -10.79
C SER A 178 -16.03 0.10 -10.33
N THR A 179 -16.79 0.91 -11.06
CA THR A 179 -18.21 1.20 -10.83
C THR A 179 -19.07 -0.07 -10.98
N ARG A 180 -18.88 -0.81 -12.06
CA ARG A 180 -19.58 -2.09 -12.30
C ARG A 180 -19.22 -3.15 -11.27
N LEU A 181 -17.94 -3.24 -10.90
CA LEU A 181 -17.48 -4.20 -9.90
C LEU A 181 -18.07 -3.89 -8.51
N ALA A 182 -18.12 -2.62 -8.10
CA ALA A 182 -18.76 -2.17 -6.86
C ALA A 182 -20.29 -2.29 -6.91
N GLY A 183 -20.85 -2.48 -8.11
CA GLY A 183 -22.29 -2.58 -8.33
C GLY A 183 -23.02 -1.28 -8.03
N ILE A 184 -22.37 -0.15 -8.32
CA ILE A 184 -22.97 1.19 -8.21
C ILE A 184 -23.91 1.41 -9.39
N GLN A 185 -25.12 1.87 -9.07
CA GLN A 185 -26.10 2.28 -10.08
C GLN A 185 -26.05 3.81 -10.27
N PRO A 186 -26.47 4.33 -11.42
CA PRO A 186 -26.63 5.79 -11.60
C PRO A 186 -27.51 6.37 -10.48
N ASN A 187 -27.09 7.52 -9.93
CA ASN A 187 -27.80 8.24 -8.86
C ASN A 187 -27.97 7.44 -7.54
N GLU A 188 -27.18 6.39 -7.34
CA GLU A 188 -27.24 5.59 -6.09
C GLU A 188 -26.83 6.38 -4.85
N LEU A 189 -26.04 7.42 -5.04
CA LEU A 189 -25.56 8.32 -3.98
C LEU A 189 -26.29 9.68 -3.97
N ASP A 190 -27.47 9.78 -4.59
CA ASP A 190 -28.28 11.01 -4.55
C ASP A 190 -28.57 11.42 -3.11
N GLY A 191 -28.29 12.70 -2.80
CA GLY A 191 -28.47 13.27 -1.47
C GLY A 191 -27.34 12.97 -0.48
N VAL A 192 -26.32 12.21 -0.86
CA VAL A 192 -25.14 11.94 -0.02
C VAL A 192 -24.10 13.04 -0.25
N SER A 193 -23.69 13.71 0.83
CA SER A 193 -22.68 14.78 0.79
C SER A 193 -21.31 14.21 1.20
N ILE A 194 -20.35 14.24 0.27
CA ILE A 194 -19.02 13.64 0.45
C ILE A 194 -17.93 14.69 0.31
N LEU A 195 -16.99 14.74 1.25
CA LEU A 195 -15.75 15.49 1.13
C LEU A 195 -14.62 14.56 0.65
N THR A 196 -13.89 14.96 -0.39
CA THR A 196 -12.67 14.25 -0.81
C THR A 196 -11.46 15.16 -0.74
N ASP A 197 -10.33 14.65 -0.27
CA ASP A 197 -9.04 15.34 -0.30
C ASP A 197 -7.98 14.45 -0.96
N PHE A 198 -7.41 14.94 -2.05
CA PHE A 198 -6.42 14.20 -2.82
C PHE A 198 -4.98 14.57 -2.47
N LEU A 199 -4.76 15.45 -1.49
CA LEU A 199 -3.44 15.94 -1.06
C LEU A 199 -2.53 16.35 -2.25
N SER A 200 -3.15 16.89 -3.31
CA SER A 200 -2.51 17.20 -4.60
C SER A 200 -1.88 15.98 -5.31
N GLY A 201 -2.32 14.77 -4.98
CA GLY A 201 -1.92 13.50 -5.60
C GLY A 201 -2.65 13.20 -6.91
N SER A 202 -2.58 11.97 -7.36
CA SER A 202 -2.94 11.57 -8.73
C SER A 202 -4.31 10.90 -8.89
N ALA A 203 -5.06 10.62 -7.79
CA ALA A 203 -6.34 9.89 -7.85
C ALA A 203 -7.57 10.79 -8.11
N GLY A 204 -7.38 12.11 -8.17
CA GLY A 204 -8.49 13.08 -8.14
C GLY A 204 -9.48 12.95 -9.28
N ALA A 205 -8.99 12.72 -10.49
CA ALA A 205 -9.83 12.70 -11.69
C ALA A 205 -10.83 11.53 -11.67
N GLU A 206 -10.34 10.29 -11.52
CA GLU A 206 -11.18 9.10 -11.57
C GLU A 206 -12.15 9.00 -10.39
N VAL A 207 -11.70 9.37 -9.17
CA VAL A 207 -12.56 9.30 -7.98
C VAL A 207 -13.66 10.34 -8.03
N SER A 208 -13.31 11.59 -8.38
CA SER A 208 -14.32 12.68 -8.47
C SER A 208 -15.35 12.40 -9.53
N GLU A 209 -14.93 11.93 -10.71
CA GLU A 209 -15.85 11.59 -11.80
C GLU A 209 -16.79 10.44 -11.40
N ALA A 210 -16.24 9.36 -10.82
CA ALA A 210 -17.03 8.20 -10.44
C ALA A 210 -18.08 8.53 -9.35
N LEU A 211 -17.71 9.29 -8.31
CA LEU A 211 -18.65 9.72 -7.26
C LEU A 211 -19.71 10.67 -7.80
N THR A 212 -19.33 11.61 -8.68
CA THR A 212 -20.28 12.52 -9.33
C THR A 212 -21.26 11.76 -10.21
N ASN A 213 -20.79 10.80 -11.01
CA ASN A 213 -21.65 9.95 -11.86
C ASN A 213 -22.59 9.06 -11.03
N ALA A 214 -22.20 8.73 -9.80
CA ALA A 214 -23.07 8.03 -8.84
C ALA A 214 -24.10 8.93 -8.15
N GLY A 215 -24.10 10.25 -8.39
CA GLY A 215 -25.06 11.21 -7.85
C GLY A 215 -24.63 11.89 -6.55
N ALA A 216 -23.41 11.67 -6.06
CA ALA A 216 -22.96 12.28 -4.81
C ALA A 216 -22.85 13.82 -4.91
N ASN A 217 -23.26 14.52 -3.85
CA ASN A 217 -22.95 15.93 -3.64
C ASN A 217 -21.49 16.03 -3.17
N LEU A 218 -20.58 16.22 -4.13
CA LEU A 218 -19.15 16.10 -3.90
C LEU A 218 -18.49 17.47 -3.69
N ARG A 219 -17.78 17.64 -2.57
CA ARG A 219 -16.82 18.72 -2.37
C ARG A 219 -15.40 18.18 -2.41
N VAL A 220 -14.55 18.83 -3.21
CA VAL A 220 -13.21 18.35 -3.49
C VAL A 220 -12.17 19.34 -2.98
N ARG A 221 -11.13 18.83 -2.30
CA ARG A 221 -9.92 19.55 -1.92
C ARG A 221 -8.75 19.02 -2.70
N ASN A 222 -7.77 19.90 -2.96
CA ASN A 222 -6.48 19.54 -3.55
C ASN A 222 -6.60 18.62 -4.79
N LEU A 223 -7.63 18.91 -5.64
CA LEU A 223 -7.94 18.10 -6.82
C LEU A 223 -6.83 18.08 -7.85
N ILE A 224 -6.17 19.22 -8.04
CA ILE A 224 -5.16 19.38 -9.09
C ILE A 224 -3.85 18.74 -8.60
N PRO A 225 -3.31 17.75 -9.35
CA PRO A 225 -2.04 17.15 -9.02
C PRO A 225 -0.90 18.17 -9.01
N ASP A 226 -0.19 18.26 -7.90
CA ASP A 226 0.96 19.15 -7.73
C ASP A 226 2.09 18.43 -7.00
N GLY A 227 3.17 18.11 -7.71
CA GLY A 227 4.31 17.38 -7.17
C GLY A 227 5.14 18.14 -6.14
N THR A 228 4.81 19.39 -5.81
CA THR A 228 5.36 20.11 -4.66
C THR A 228 4.67 19.75 -3.35
N PHE A 229 3.46 19.18 -3.43
CA PHE A 229 2.59 18.84 -2.30
C PHE A 229 2.44 20.01 -1.31
N PRO A 230 1.81 21.12 -1.72
CA PRO A 230 1.79 22.36 -0.95
C PRO A 230 1.03 22.27 0.37
N SER A 231 0.20 21.25 0.54
CA SER A 231 -0.55 20.98 1.79
C SER A 231 0.24 20.12 2.81
N GLY A 232 1.49 19.80 2.53
CA GLY A 232 2.33 18.88 3.32
C GLY A 232 2.54 17.55 2.60
N ASP A 233 3.20 16.62 3.29
CA ASP A 233 3.45 15.29 2.72
C ASP A 233 2.13 14.61 2.34
N PRO A 234 2.07 13.96 1.16
CA PRO A 234 0.83 13.39 0.65
C PRO A 234 0.49 12.05 1.33
N ASN A 235 0.35 12.09 2.65
CA ASN A 235 0.11 10.92 3.50
C ASN A 235 -1.18 11.09 4.33
N PRO A 236 -2.27 10.37 4.03
CA PRO A 236 -3.57 10.58 4.66
C PRO A 236 -3.64 10.11 6.12
N ILE A 237 -2.63 9.37 6.61
CA ILE A 237 -2.56 8.96 8.02
C ILE A 237 -1.78 9.95 8.90
N VAL A 238 -1.13 10.96 8.31
CA VAL A 238 -0.39 11.98 9.03
C VAL A 238 -1.33 13.13 9.40
N ALA A 239 -1.51 13.35 10.69
CA ALA A 239 -2.45 14.32 11.24
C ALA A 239 -2.27 15.74 10.67
N SER A 240 -1.02 16.22 10.55
CA SER A 240 -0.73 17.56 10.02
C SER A 240 -1.15 17.74 8.56
N SER A 241 -1.06 16.70 7.74
CA SER A 241 -1.45 16.75 6.32
C SER A 241 -2.96 16.87 6.13
N ILE A 242 -3.75 16.26 7.01
CA ILE A 242 -5.21 16.17 6.88
C ILE A 242 -6.00 17.03 7.88
N ALA A 243 -5.33 17.75 8.80
CA ALA A 243 -5.99 18.62 9.78
C ALA A 243 -7.00 19.60 9.13
N PRO A 244 -6.70 20.29 8.01
CA PRO A 244 -7.68 21.16 7.36
C PRO A 244 -8.92 20.42 6.84
N THR A 245 -8.80 19.14 6.52
CA THR A 245 -9.93 18.30 6.08
C THR A 245 -10.78 17.87 7.26
N TRP A 246 -10.16 17.56 8.42
CA TRP A 246 -10.90 17.35 9.66
C TRP A 246 -11.74 18.54 10.08
N GLU A 247 -11.20 19.76 9.95
CA GLU A 247 -11.93 20.98 10.27
C GLU A 247 -13.15 21.17 9.38
N LEU A 248 -13.01 20.87 8.08
CA LEU A 248 -14.15 20.92 7.16
C LEU A 248 -15.18 19.83 7.47
N MET A 249 -14.78 18.62 7.80
CA MET A 249 -15.73 17.58 8.20
C MET A 249 -16.57 18.00 9.40
N ARG A 250 -15.94 18.66 10.40
CA ARG A 250 -16.64 19.16 11.62
C ARG A 250 -17.60 20.32 11.36
N SER A 251 -17.64 20.89 10.14
CA SER A 251 -18.68 21.86 9.78
C SER A 251 -20.08 21.25 9.76
N GLY A 252 -20.17 19.90 9.66
CA GLY A 252 -21.43 19.17 9.59
C GLY A 252 -22.10 19.20 8.21
N GLU A 253 -21.40 19.69 7.18
CA GLU A 253 -21.94 19.77 5.80
C GLU A 253 -21.83 18.42 5.06
N PHE A 254 -21.08 17.45 5.59
CA PHE A 254 -20.75 16.19 4.93
C PHE A 254 -21.16 15.00 5.77
N ASP A 255 -21.63 13.94 5.11
CA ASP A 255 -21.96 12.67 5.77
C ASP A 255 -20.68 11.90 6.15
N PHE A 256 -19.70 11.89 5.22
CA PHE A 256 -18.38 11.28 5.41
C PHE A 256 -17.37 11.85 4.42
N GLY A 257 -16.10 11.50 4.59
CA GLY A 257 -15.03 11.99 3.73
C GLY A 257 -13.97 10.95 3.43
N PHE A 258 -13.20 11.18 2.36
CA PHE A 258 -12.07 10.37 1.93
C PHE A 258 -10.82 11.21 1.76
N CYS A 259 -9.67 10.67 2.16
CA CYS A 259 -8.35 11.22 1.86
C CYS A 259 -7.50 10.19 1.12
N PHE A 260 -6.72 10.64 0.13
CA PHE A 260 -5.88 9.77 -0.70
C PHE A 260 -4.42 10.20 -0.60
N ASP A 261 -3.49 9.25 -0.76
CA ASP A 261 -2.07 9.57 -0.80
C ASP A 261 -1.61 10.03 -2.20
N GLY A 262 -0.32 10.32 -2.33
CA GLY A 262 0.24 10.98 -3.52
C GLY A 262 0.07 10.21 -4.83
N ASP A 263 0.12 8.90 -4.81
CA ASP A 263 -0.13 8.06 -5.98
C ASP A 263 -1.46 7.31 -5.95
N GLY A 264 -2.29 7.60 -4.95
CA GLY A 264 -3.68 7.19 -4.89
C GLY A 264 -3.92 5.69 -4.67
N ASP A 265 -2.97 4.96 -4.06
CA ASP A 265 -3.18 3.56 -3.69
C ASP A 265 -3.57 3.38 -2.22
N ARG A 266 -3.63 4.48 -1.45
CA ARG A 266 -4.19 4.53 -0.10
C ARG A 266 -5.45 5.36 -0.06
N MET A 267 -6.40 4.89 0.75
CA MET A 267 -7.66 5.58 1.00
C MET A 267 -7.95 5.56 2.50
N ASP A 268 -7.95 6.73 3.10
CA ASP A 268 -8.40 6.92 4.47
C ASP A 268 -9.82 7.49 4.50
N ILE A 269 -10.57 7.18 5.55
CA ILE A 269 -11.99 7.46 5.65
C ILE A 269 -12.27 8.16 6.97
N MET A 270 -13.15 9.17 6.95
CA MET A 270 -13.52 9.92 8.13
C MET A 270 -15.03 10.18 8.20
N ASN A 271 -15.53 10.25 9.42
CA ASN A 271 -16.91 10.64 9.71
C ASN A 271 -17.07 12.17 9.82
N LYS A 272 -18.31 12.63 10.02
CA LYS A 272 -18.65 14.05 10.17
C LYS A 272 -17.97 14.75 11.36
N GLU A 273 -17.51 14.00 12.35
CA GLU A 273 -16.70 14.50 13.46
C GLU A 273 -15.21 14.63 13.12
N GLY A 274 -14.80 14.24 11.91
CA GLY A 274 -13.40 14.21 11.45
C GLY A 274 -12.59 13.06 12.05
N GLN A 275 -13.24 12.03 12.57
CA GLN A 275 -12.59 10.85 13.10
C GLN A 275 -12.33 9.85 11.97
N GLN A 276 -11.14 9.26 11.95
CA GLN A 276 -10.74 8.25 10.98
C GLN A 276 -11.17 6.85 11.42
N ILE A 277 -11.65 6.03 10.49
CA ILE A 277 -11.84 4.59 10.71
C ILE A 277 -10.68 3.82 10.09
N THR A 278 -10.15 2.84 10.83
CA THR A 278 -9.02 2.07 10.32
C THR A 278 -9.44 1.10 9.20
N PRO A 279 -8.52 0.74 8.30
CA PRO A 279 -8.80 -0.18 7.19
C PRO A 279 -9.44 -1.50 7.62
N SER A 280 -8.97 -2.10 8.70
CA SER A 280 -9.53 -3.36 9.19
C SER A 280 -10.98 -3.22 9.69
N PHE A 281 -11.33 -2.11 10.35
CA PHE A 281 -12.72 -1.83 10.73
C PHE A 281 -13.59 -1.56 9.51
N ASN A 282 -13.15 -0.72 8.57
CA ASN A 282 -13.90 -0.46 7.35
C ASN A 282 -14.09 -1.74 6.54
N LEU A 283 -13.03 -2.53 6.34
CA LEU A 283 -13.12 -3.79 5.61
C LEU A 283 -14.15 -4.73 6.25
N SER A 284 -14.27 -4.78 7.59
CA SER A 284 -15.30 -5.59 8.25
C SER A 284 -16.73 -5.29 7.78
N LEU A 285 -16.99 -4.03 7.40
CA LEU A 285 -18.29 -3.57 6.88
C LEU A 285 -18.47 -3.91 5.40
N LEU A 286 -17.37 -4.05 4.66
CA LEU A 286 -17.37 -4.34 3.23
C LEU A 286 -17.37 -5.84 2.91
N ILE A 287 -17.00 -6.70 3.85
CA ILE A 287 -16.93 -8.17 3.68
C ILE A 287 -18.19 -8.76 3.06
N PRO A 288 -19.43 -8.41 3.47
CA PRO A 288 -20.64 -8.96 2.84
C PRO A 288 -20.71 -8.72 1.33
N GLU A 289 -20.31 -7.53 0.86
CA GLU A 289 -20.28 -7.21 -0.58
C GLU A 289 -19.16 -7.95 -1.31
N VAL A 290 -17.96 -8.00 -0.71
CA VAL A 290 -16.81 -8.74 -1.25
C VAL A 290 -17.16 -10.23 -1.37
N LYS A 291 -17.75 -10.82 -0.32
CA LYS A 291 -18.22 -12.22 -0.35
C LYS A 291 -19.27 -12.46 -1.44
N ARG A 292 -20.18 -11.49 -1.67
CA ARG A 292 -21.17 -11.58 -2.75
C ARG A 292 -20.51 -11.65 -4.13
N LEU A 293 -19.46 -10.88 -4.37
CA LEU A 293 -18.67 -10.96 -5.60
C LEU A 293 -18.05 -12.37 -5.73
N PHE A 294 -17.34 -12.82 -4.71
CA PHE A 294 -16.62 -14.10 -4.78
C PHE A 294 -17.54 -15.32 -4.72
N ARG A 295 -18.77 -15.17 -4.23
CA ARG A 295 -19.79 -16.22 -4.38
C ARG A 295 -20.17 -16.42 -5.86
N ARG A 296 -20.32 -15.33 -6.63
CA ARG A 296 -20.52 -15.44 -8.09
C ARG A 296 -19.31 -16.07 -8.79
N VAL A 297 -18.11 -15.78 -8.34
CA VAL A 297 -16.88 -16.42 -8.84
C VAL A 297 -16.91 -17.93 -8.53
N HIS A 298 -17.31 -18.30 -7.33
CA HIS A 298 -17.48 -19.71 -6.94
C HIS A 298 -18.55 -20.41 -7.79
N GLU A 299 -19.71 -19.81 -7.96
CA GLU A 299 -20.83 -20.32 -8.78
C GLU A 299 -20.45 -20.47 -10.26
N SER A 300 -19.48 -19.70 -10.76
CA SER A 300 -18.92 -19.86 -12.12
C SER A 300 -18.03 -21.10 -12.29
N GLY A 301 -17.72 -21.81 -11.20
CA GLY A 301 -16.84 -22.98 -11.18
C GLY A 301 -15.34 -22.65 -11.10
N PHE A 302 -14.95 -21.40 -10.93
CA PHE A 302 -13.53 -20.99 -10.86
C PHE A 302 -12.73 -21.73 -9.76
N PHE A 303 -13.36 -21.98 -8.60
CA PHE A 303 -12.75 -22.71 -7.48
C PHE A 303 -12.94 -24.23 -7.54
N GLY A 304 -13.53 -24.76 -8.63
CA GLY A 304 -13.84 -26.19 -8.78
C GLY A 304 -15.01 -26.60 -7.88
N SER A 305 -14.93 -27.83 -7.32
CA SER A 305 -15.99 -28.42 -6.47
C SER A 305 -15.80 -28.12 -4.98
N ALA A 306 -14.79 -27.38 -4.57
CA ALA A 306 -14.59 -27.01 -3.18
C ALA A 306 -15.76 -26.15 -2.67
N PRO A 307 -16.19 -26.28 -1.41
CA PRO A 307 -17.20 -25.39 -0.83
C PRO A 307 -16.70 -23.94 -0.83
N PHE A 308 -17.65 -22.99 -0.77
CA PHE A 308 -17.29 -21.57 -0.65
C PHE A 308 -16.85 -21.28 0.77
N ASP A 309 -15.54 -21.13 0.95
CA ASP A 309 -14.87 -20.87 2.24
C ASP A 309 -13.84 -19.73 2.05
N PRO A 310 -14.29 -18.46 2.05
CA PRO A 310 -13.43 -17.33 1.79
C PRO A 310 -12.52 -16.99 2.95
N HIS A 311 -11.30 -16.52 2.65
CA HIS A 311 -10.28 -16.09 3.60
C HIS A 311 -9.78 -14.69 3.30
N LEU A 312 -9.30 -13.97 4.31
CA LEU A 312 -8.64 -12.68 4.19
C LEU A 312 -7.30 -12.63 4.95
N TYR A 313 -6.46 -11.68 4.53
CA TYR A 313 -5.27 -11.30 5.29
C TYR A 313 -5.46 -9.96 6.00
N TYR A 314 -4.93 -9.85 7.23
CA TYR A 314 -4.81 -8.60 7.98
C TYR A 314 -3.37 -8.41 8.50
N ASP A 315 -2.92 -7.16 8.66
CA ASP A 315 -1.56 -6.88 9.12
C ASP A 315 -1.43 -6.95 10.66
N VAL A 316 -0.19 -6.97 11.14
CA VAL A 316 0.14 -7.10 12.57
C VAL A 316 -0.42 -5.97 13.45
N LYS A 317 -0.81 -4.84 12.86
CA LYS A 317 -1.34 -3.66 13.56
C LYS A 317 -2.85 -3.68 13.69
N ALA A 318 -3.54 -4.58 12.98
CA ALA A 318 -4.98 -4.67 13.05
C ALA A 318 -5.44 -4.91 14.50
N ASN A 319 -6.41 -4.13 14.93
CA ASN A 319 -6.90 -4.23 16.30
C ASN A 319 -7.71 -5.53 16.49
N PRO A 320 -7.52 -6.26 17.60
CA PRO A 320 -8.25 -7.49 17.86
C PRO A 320 -9.78 -7.39 17.67
N PRO A 321 -10.48 -6.33 18.16
CA PRO A 321 -11.90 -6.15 17.88
C PRO A 321 -12.27 -6.07 16.40
N SER A 322 -11.45 -5.44 15.55
CA SER A 322 -11.71 -5.39 14.11
C SER A 322 -11.57 -6.76 13.47
N VAL A 323 -10.57 -7.55 13.86
CA VAL A 323 -10.32 -8.91 13.35
C VAL A 323 -11.47 -9.85 13.74
N VAL A 324 -11.90 -9.81 15.01
CA VAL A 324 -13.08 -10.57 15.46
C VAL A 324 -14.34 -10.18 14.68
N ARG A 325 -14.52 -8.88 14.41
CA ARG A 325 -15.66 -8.39 13.63
C ARG A 325 -15.61 -8.92 12.18
N GLN A 326 -14.43 -8.92 11.56
CA GLN A 326 -14.24 -9.52 10.24
C GLN A 326 -14.60 -11.02 10.25
N ALA A 327 -14.07 -11.77 11.21
CA ALA A 327 -14.33 -13.21 11.31
C ALA A 327 -15.81 -13.54 11.53
N LYS A 328 -16.55 -12.71 12.26
CA LYS A 328 -18.01 -12.86 12.48
C LYS A 328 -18.82 -12.73 11.19
N GLU A 329 -18.27 -12.10 10.15
CA GLU A 329 -18.89 -12.08 8.82
C GLU A 329 -18.75 -13.44 8.09
N GLY A 330 -18.19 -14.47 8.73
CA GLY A 330 -17.99 -15.80 8.15
C GLY A 330 -16.95 -15.79 7.03
N ILE A 331 -15.80 -15.21 7.33
CA ILE A 331 -14.58 -15.26 6.52
C ILE A 331 -13.42 -15.69 7.41
N GLY A 332 -12.56 -16.58 6.93
CA GLY A 332 -11.33 -16.93 7.64
C GLY A 332 -10.38 -15.74 7.70
N VAL A 333 -9.77 -15.49 8.85
CA VAL A 333 -8.90 -14.34 9.08
C VAL A 333 -7.48 -14.79 9.39
N HIS A 334 -6.49 -14.26 8.66
CA HIS A 334 -5.11 -14.70 8.76
C HIS A 334 -4.17 -13.51 8.87
N ILE A 335 -3.21 -13.57 9.78
CA ILE A 335 -2.21 -12.54 9.93
C ILE A 335 -1.19 -12.61 8.78
N ILE A 336 -0.73 -11.45 8.31
CA ILE A 336 0.30 -11.36 7.28
C ILE A 336 1.33 -10.28 7.62
N ARG A 337 2.56 -10.48 7.17
CA ARG A 337 3.61 -9.46 7.26
C ARG A 337 3.27 -8.22 6.43
N ASN A 338 3.69 -7.05 6.91
CA ASN A 338 3.49 -5.79 6.21
C ASN A 338 4.25 -5.72 4.87
N GLY A 339 3.68 -4.97 3.95
CA GLY A 339 4.28 -4.63 2.66
C GLY A 339 3.42 -5.06 1.48
N HIS A 340 3.02 -4.07 0.70
CA HIS A 340 2.07 -4.22 -0.41
C HIS A 340 2.42 -5.35 -1.39
N SER A 341 3.72 -5.54 -1.67
CA SER A 341 4.15 -6.59 -2.61
C SER A 341 4.00 -8.00 -2.03
N PHE A 342 4.23 -8.16 -0.72
CA PHE A 342 4.09 -9.45 -0.04
C PHE A 342 2.62 -9.86 0.09
N ILE A 343 1.76 -8.90 0.45
CA ILE A 343 0.31 -9.13 0.58
C ILE A 343 -0.30 -9.50 -0.77
N LYS A 344 0.05 -8.77 -1.84
CA LYS A 344 -0.40 -9.09 -3.20
C LYS A 344 0.08 -10.47 -3.66
N GLU A 345 1.33 -10.80 -3.40
CA GLU A 345 1.86 -12.12 -3.77
C GLU A 345 1.17 -13.25 -3.00
N ALA A 346 0.89 -13.07 -1.70
CA ALA A 346 0.16 -14.04 -0.91
C ALA A 346 -1.29 -14.23 -1.41
N LEU A 347 -2.01 -13.14 -1.69
CA LEU A 347 -3.36 -13.19 -2.28
C LEU A 347 -3.35 -13.90 -3.64
N ARG A 348 -2.36 -13.60 -4.49
CA ARG A 348 -2.22 -14.25 -5.80
C ARG A 348 -1.97 -15.76 -5.69
N ARG A 349 -1.05 -16.17 -4.81
CA ARG A 349 -0.69 -17.58 -4.63
C ARG A 349 -1.82 -18.38 -4.04
N ASN A 350 -2.50 -17.82 -3.04
CA ASN A 350 -3.51 -18.52 -2.26
C ASN A 350 -4.94 -18.26 -2.77
N LEU A 351 -5.09 -17.69 -3.99
CA LEU A 351 -6.42 -17.46 -4.56
C LEU A 351 -7.23 -18.74 -4.71
N LYS A 352 -6.61 -19.87 -5.06
CA LYS A 352 -7.33 -21.16 -5.19
C LYS A 352 -7.79 -21.71 -3.85
N ASP A 353 -7.13 -21.31 -2.77
CA ASP A 353 -7.55 -21.55 -1.38
C ASP A 353 -8.48 -20.46 -0.86
N GLN A 354 -9.07 -19.68 -1.77
CA GLN A 354 -10.08 -18.65 -1.55
C GLN A 354 -9.62 -17.48 -0.66
N PHE A 355 -8.32 -17.14 -0.64
CA PHE A 355 -7.85 -15.88 -0.09
C PHE A 355 -8.19 -14.74 -1.05
N ILE A 356 -9.18 -13.93 -0.70
CA ILE A 356 -9.84 -13.03 -1.64
C ILE A 356 -9.49 -11.55 -1.44
N VAL A 357 -9.25 -11.12 -0.21
CA VAL A 357 -9.10 -9.71 0.16
C VAL A 357 -8.12 -9.55 1.30
N ALA A 358 -7.53 -8.37 1.44
CA ALA A 358 -6.67 -8.01 2.55
C ALA A 358 -6.77 -6.52 2.89
N SER A 359 -6.40 -6.16 4.12
CA SER A 359 -6.20 -4.77 4.53
C SER A 359 -4.88 -4.59 5.27
N GLU A 360 -4.30 -3.40 5.14
CA GLU A 360 -3.14 -2.95 5.90
C GLU A 360 -3.49 -1.63 6.60
N GLU A 361 -3.18 -1.51 7.89
CA GLU A 361 -3.55 -0.33 8.72
C GLU A 361 -2.93 0.99 8.22
N SER A 362 -2.07 0.91 7.24
CA SER A 362 -1.52 2.07 6.52
C SER A 362 -2.43 2.63 5.40
N ALA A 363 -3.75 2.40 5.50
CA ALA A 363 -4.79 2.83 4.57
C ALA A 363 -4.82 2.08 3.22
N HIS A 364 -4.23 0.87 3.16
CA HIS A 364 -4.29 0.02 1.97
C HIS A 364 -5.38 -1.05 2.05
N TYR A 365 -5.99 -1.29 0.88
CA TYR A 365 -6.94 -2.37 0.64
C TYR A 365 -6.52 -3.15 -0.60
N TYR A 366 -6.46 -4.47 -0.50
CA TYR A 366 -6.05 -5.36 -1.57
C TYR A 366 -7.15 -6.38 -1.86
N MET A 367 -7.32 -6.75 -3.11
CA MET A 367 -8.24 -7.81 -3.48
C MET A 367 -7.72 -8.53 -4.74
N ASN A 368 -8.15 -9.73 -4.95
CA ASN A 368 -8.03 -10.41 -6.22
C ASN A 368 -9.10 -9.87 -7.18
N PHE A 369 -8.72 -8.95 -8.06
CA PHE A 369 -9.59 -8.30 -9.04
C PHE A 369 -9.68 -9.15 -10.31
N PRO A 370 -10.88 -9.50 -10.81
CA PRO A 370 -11.02 -10.27 -12.04
C PRO A 370 -10.48 -9.51 -13.26
N PHE A 371 -9.75 -10.18 -14.15
CA PHE A 371 -9.31 -9.57 -15.40
C PHE A 371 -10.49 -9.23 -16.31
N ASP A 372 -11.60 -9.94 -16.18
CA ASP A 372 -12.83 -9.72 -16.95
C ASP A 372 -14.04 -9.96 -16.06
N LEU A 373 -14.96 -8.99 -16.02
CA LEU A 373 -16.17 -9.06 -15.19
C LEU A 373 -17.21 -10.05 -15.75
N GLY A 374 -17.12 -10.40 -17.04
CA GLY A 374 -18.01 -11.34 -17.71
C GLY A 374 -17.45 -12.76 -17.79
N ASP A 375 -16.15 -12.94 -17.51
CA ASP A 375 -15.48 -14.24 -17.66
C ASP A 375 -14.37 -14.42 -16.61
N TYR A 376 -14.70 -15.00 -15.48
CA TYR A 376 -13.75 -15.25 -14.38
C TYR A 376 -12.68 -16.31 -14.72
N SER A 377 -12.89 -17.12 -15.77
CA SER A 377 -11.88 -18.10 -16.22
C SER A 377 -10.58 -17.45 -16.71
N LYS A 378 -10.64 -16.16 -17.10
CA LYS A 378 -9.46 -15.37 -17.46
C LYS A 378 -8.54 -15.08 -16.28
N GLY A 379 -9.00 -15.33 -15.04
CA GLY A 379 -8.21 -15.18 -13.81
C GLY A 379 -8.30 -13.81 -13.19
N PHE A 380 -7.36 -13.54 -12.26
CA PHE A 380 -7.42 -12.40 -11.34
C PHE A 380 -6.05 -11.75 -11.20
N ALA A 381 -6.06 -10.46 -10.89
CA ALA A 381 -4.90 -9.70 -10.45
C ALA A 381 -5.03 -9.35 -8.96
N ALA A 382 -4.05 -9.73 -8.15
CA ALA A 382 -3.96 -9.30 -6.77
C ALA A 382 -3.35 -7.89 -6.72
N THR A 383 -4.16 -6.88 -6.39
CA THR A 383 -3.72 -5.48 -6.42
C THR A 383 -4.58 -4.58 -5.54
N GLU A 384 -4.23 -3.30 -5.46
CA GLU A 384 -5.08 -2.22 -4.93
C GLU A 384 -6.02 -1.72 -6.04
N ASN A 385 -7.20 -1.26 -5.63
CA ASN A 385 -8.10 -0.42 -6.41
C ASN A 385 -8.88 0.47 -5.45
N THR A 386 -8.30 1.61 -5.10
CA THR A 386 -8.92 2.56 -4.16
C THR A 386 -10.23 3.11 -4.69
N LEU A 387 -10.39 3.28 -6.00
CA LEU A 387 -11.67 3.70 -6.60
C LEU A 387 -12.79 2.70 -6.30
N TYR A 388 -12.53 1.40 -6.46
CA TYR A 388 -13.49 0.34 -6.10
C TYR A 388 -13.88 0.41 -4.62
N PHE A 389 -12.89 0.48 -3.73
CA PHE A 389 -13.16 0.51 -2.28
C PHE A 389 -13.82 1.82 -1.85
N THR A 390 -13.52 2.96 -2.48
CA THR A 390 -14.23 4.24 -2.27
C THR A 390 -15.72 4.10 -2.61
N LEU A 391 -16.01 3.62 -3.80
CA LEU A 391 -17.39 3.41 -4.26
C LEU A 391 -18.15 2.41 -3.39
N LEU A 392 -17.49 1.31 -3.01
CA LEU A 392 -18.08 0.30 -2.15
C LEU A 392 -18.38 0.83 -0.75
N THR A 393 -17.44 1.59 -0.17
CA THR A 393 -17.60 2.27 1.12
C THR A 393 -18.76 3.27 1.06
N ALA A 394 -18.78 4.13 0.06
CA ALA A 394 -19.84 5.12 -0.11
C ALA A 394 -21.23 4.46 -0.22
N LYS A 395 -21.33 3.38 -1.00
CA LYS A 395 -22.54 2.57 -1.15
C LYS A 395 -23.01 1.96 0.17
N VAL A 396 -22.11 1.30 0.91
CA VAL A 396 -22.46 0.63 2.17
C VAL A 396 -22.83 1.65 3.23
N TRP A 397 -22.10 2.76 3.31
CA TRP A 397 -22.37 3.84 4.27
C TRP A 397 -23.71 4.51 3.99
N SER A 398 -23.97 4.93 2.75
CA SER A 398 -25.23 5.58 2.38
C SER A 398 -26.46 4.71 2.65
N ARG A 399 -26.34 3.40 2.43
CA ARG A 399 -27.42 2.44 2.68
C ARG A 399 -27.65 2.15 4.16
N ASN A 400 -26.61 2.22 4.98
CA ASN A 400 -26.68 1.89 6.40
C ASN A 400 -25.70 2.74 7.23
N PRO A 401 -25.96 4.04 7.42
CA PRO A 401 -25.08 4.93 8.21
C PRO A 401 -24.87 4.43 9.64
N LYS A 402 -25.88 3.83 10.26
CA LYS A 402 -25.81 3.30 11.63
C LYS A 402 -24.72 2.24 11.79
N LEU A 403 -24.47 1.44 10.76
CA LEU A 403 -23.42 0.42 10.77
C LEU A 403 -22.03 1.05 10.95
N TYR A 404 -21.80 2.20 10.33
CA TYR A 404 -20.57 2.97 10.49
C TYR A 404 -20.49 3.64 11.86
N GLU A 405 -21.58 4.20 12.38
CA GLU A 405 -21.63 4.75 13.75
C GLU A 405 -21.24 3.68 14.78
N GLU A 406 -21.77 2.46 14.65
CA GLU A 406 -21.42 1.34 15.51
C GLU A 406 -19.94 0.92 15.38
N ALA A 407 -19.37 0.95 14.17
CA ALA A 407 -17.97 0.63 13.93
C ALA A 407 -17.04 1.70 14.51
N PHE A 408 -17.37 2.99 14.36
CA PHE A 408 -16.63 4.09 14.99
C PHE A 408 -16.68 3.99 16.53
N ALA A 409 -17.86 3.73 17.10
CA ALA A 409 -18.00 3.54 18.54
C ALA A 409 -17.16 2.35 19.05
N ALA A 410 -17.17 1.24 18.32
CA ALA A 410 -16.37 0.07 18.68
C ALA A 410 -14.86 0.36 18.59
N GLN A 411 -14.42 1.12 17.59
CA GLN A 411 -13.03 1.54 17.47
C GLN A 411 -12.62 2.49 18.60
N GLN A 412 -13.48 3.43 18.97
CA GLN A 412 -13.21 4.40 20.04
C GLN A 412 -13.14 3.77 21.43
N ALA A 413 -13.80 2.62 21.61
CA ALA A 413 -13.72 1.86 22.86
C ALA A 413 -12.37 1.15 23.04
N ILE A 414 -11.49 1.16 22.03
CA ILE A 414 -10.14 0.61 22.11
C ILE A 414 -9.18 1.70 22.57
N HIS A 415 -8.46 1.44 23.65
CA HIS A 415 -7.34 2.30 24.06
C HIS A 415 -6.13 1.96 23.19
N ARG A 416 -5.63 2.94 22.44
CA ARG A 416 -4.57 2.72 21.45
C ARG A 416 -3.57 3.86 21.42
N GLU A 417 -2.29 3.52 21.51
CA GLU A 417 -1.20 4.39 21.06
C GLU A 417 -0.84 3.99 19.64
N ARG A 418 -1.13 4.88 18.68
CA ARG A 418 -0.83 4.64 17.26
C ARG A 418 0.65 4.49 17.04
N GLU A 419 1.01 3.86 15.95
CA GLU A 419 2.39 3.62 15.57
C GLU A 419 3.27 4.85 15.72
N TRP A 420 4.30 4.75 16.57
CA TRP A 420 5.34 5.78 16.72
C TRP A 420 6.68 5.23 16.29
N PRO A 421 7.48 6.03 15.54
CA PRO A 421 8.81 5.67 15.09
C PRO A 421 9.86 6.05 16.13
N CYS A 422 10.94 5.25 16.15
CA CYS A 422 12.18 5.59 16.81
C CYS A 422 13.34 5.26 15.87
N GLU A 423 14.14 6.26 15.52
CA GLU A 423 15.31 6.13 14.66
C GLU A 423 16.54 5.81 15.51
N PHE A 424 17.31 4.79 15.10
CA PHE A 424 18.54 4.33 15.77
C PHE A 424 19.75 4.57 14.88
N THR A 425 20.85 4.96 15.49
CA THR A 425 22.13 5.18 14.81
C THR A 425 22.74 3.86 14.28
N HIS A 426 22.42 2.72 14.91
CA HIS A 426 22.93 1.41 14.54
C HIS A 426 21.84 0.34 14.62
N GLU A 427 21.72 -0.52 13.61
CA GLU A 427 20.75 -1.63 13.57
C GLU A 427 20.86 -2.60 14.76
N LYS A 428 22.08 -2.84 15.28
CA LYS A 428 22.27 -3.68 16.47
C LYS A 428 21.55 -3.15 17.72
N ASP A 429 21.33 -1.85 17.78
CA ASP A 429 20.65 -1.21 18.89
C ASP A 429 19.15 -1.48 18.83
N ILE A 430 18.58 -1.52 17.62
CA ILE A 430 17.18 -1.94 17.38
C ILE A 430 16.98 -3.37 17.92
N ALA A 431 17.85 -4.30 17.52
CA ALA A 431 17.78 -5.69 17.98
C ALA A 431 17.86 -5.79 19.51
N GLY A 432 18.72 -4.98 20.14
CA GLY A 432 18.87 -4.92 21.60
C GLY A 432 17.60 -4.41 22.30
N VAL A 433 17.00 -3.32 21.81
CA VAL A 433 15.75 -2.78 22.35
C VAL A 433 14.60 -3.77 22.19
N VAL A 434 14.45 -4.35 21.01
CA VAL A 434 13.38 -5.32 20.74
C VAL A 434 13.51 -6.53 21.66
N ALA A 435 14.72 -7.12 21.78
CA ALA A 435 14.97 -8.28 22.64
C ALA A 435 14.68 -7.97 24.13
N GLU A 436 15.05 -6.79 24.62
CA GLU A 436 14.79 -6.40 25.99
C GLU A 436 13.30 -6.18 26.26
N VAL A 437 12.58 -5.53 25.36
CA VAL A 437 11.11 -5.36 25.47
C VAL A 437 10.41 -6.73 25.42
N GLU A 438 10.81 -7.62 24.53
CA GLU A 438 10.28 -8.99 24.45
C GLU A 438 10.51 -9.75 25.76
N ARG A 439 11.72 -9.68 26.32
CA ARG A 439 12.06 -10.34 27.58
C ARG A 439 11.15 -9.88 28.71
N ILE A 440 10.99 -8.55 28.86
CA ILE A 440 10.18 -7.98 29.95
C ILE A 440 8.71 -8.39 29.78
N PHE A 441 8.13 -8.27 28.57
CA PHE A 441 6.74 -8.66 28.34
C PHE A 441 6.51 -10.17 28.50
N SER A 442 7.48 -11.01 28.09
CA SER A 442 7.41 -12.46 28.29
C SER A 442 7.43 -12.80 29.79
N GLU A 443 8.24 -12.13 30.61
CA GLU A 443 8.25 -12.27 32.08
C GLU A 443 6.93 -11.83 32.73
N GLN A 444 6.21 -10.91 32.10
CA GLN A 444 4.85 -10.50 32.47
C GLN A 444 3.74 -11.41 31.93
N GLY A 445 4.10 -12.49 31.23
CA GLY A 445 3.18 -13.51 30.74
C GLY A 445 2.53 -13.20 29.37
N LEU A 446 3.11 -12.27 28.58
CA LEU A 446 2.68 -12.09 27.19
C LEU A 446 3.24 -13.21 26.31
N SER A 447 2.41 -13.73 25.42
CA SER A 447 2.84 -14.61 24.34
C SER A 447 3.47 -13.80 23.22
N VAL A 448 4.56 -14.30 22.63
CA VAL A 448 5.34 -13.62 21.57
C VAL A 448 5.24 -14.42 20.28
N PHE A 449 4.85 -13.77 19.19
CA PHE A 449 4.68 -14.35 17.87
C PHE A 449 5.56 -13.62 16.85
N LYS A 450 6.31 -14.38 16.05
CA LYS A 450 7.23 -13.88 15.01
C LYS A 450 7.02 -14.54 13.65
N GLU A 451 6.15 -15.53 13.59
CA GLU A 451 5.86 -16.33 12.40
C GLU A 451 4.39 -16.23 12.03
N MET A 452 4.12 -16.37 10.74
CA MET A 452 2.78 -16.56 10.21
C MET A 452 2.35 -18.04 10.36
N GLU A 453 1.09 -18.36 10.09
CA GLU A 453 0.54 -19.71 10.22
C GLU A 453 1.28 -20.74 9.35
N ASP A 454 1.89 -20.33 8.24
CA ASP A 454 2.69 -21.20 7.36
C ASP A 454 4.15 -21.36 7.80
N GLY A 455 4.53 -20.84 8.98
CA GLY A 455 5.87 -20.86 9.53
C GLY A 455 6.84 -19.84 8.90
N SER A 456 6.38 -19.00 7.98
CA SER A 456 7.22 -17.95 7.42
C SER A 456 7.29 -16.73 8.34
N SER A 457 8.39 -15.96 8.24
CA SER A 457 8.60 -14.78 9.09
C SER A 457 7.49 -13.74 8.94
N LEU A 458 7.01 -13.25 10.07
CA LEU A 458 6.09 -12.10 10.14
C LEU A 458 6.80 -10.77 9.86
N ASP A 459 8.14 -10.75 9.89
CA ASP A 459 8.97 -9.53 9.81
C ASP A 459 8.59 -8.48 10.87
N ALA A 460 8.01 -8.94 11.96
CA ALA A 460 7.52 -8.16 13.09
C ALA A 460 7.53 -9.04 14.35
N THR A 461 7.43 -8.41 15.51
CA THR A 461 7.15 -9.08 16.77
C THR A 461 5.76 -8.66 17.25
N LEU A 462 4.86 -9.62 17.40
CA LEU A 462 3.55 -9.42 17.99
C LEU A 462 3.53 -10.03 19.39
N MET A 463 3.18 -9.23 20.40
CA MET A 463 3.09 -9.69 21.79
C MET A 463 1.66 -9.51 22.29
N ARG A 464 1.09 -10.53 22.90
CA ARG A 464 -0.32 -10.55 23.32
C ARG A 464 -0.49 -11.11 24.73
N ALA A 465 -1.41 -10.49 25.50
CA ALA A 465 -1.96 -11.05 26.73
C ALA A 465 -3.49 -11.02 26.68
N GLY A 466 -4.14 -12.03 27.25
CA GLY A 466 -5.61 -12.14 27.25
C GLY A 466 -6.23 -12.38 25.87
N LEU A 467 -5.42 -12.73 24.86
CA LEU A 467 -5.82 -13.01 23.49
C LEU A 467 -5.20 -14.33 23.02
N PRO A 468 -5.91 -15.12 22.19
CA PRO A 468 -5.33 -16.31 21.57
C PRO A 468 -4.28 -15.95 20.52
N GLU A 469 -3.46 -16.93 20.13
CA GLU A 469 -2.54 -16.82 19.01
C GLU A 469 -3.29 -16.51 17.71
N HIS A 470 -4.32 -17.28 17.42
CA HIS A 470 -5.21 -17.05 16.28
C HIS A 470 -6.50 -16.44 16.78
N ILE A 471 -6.81 -15.25 16.29
CA ILE A 471 -8.06 -14.56 16.56
C ILE A 471 -9.09 -15.06 15.53
N ASP A 472 -10.28 -15.40 16.01
CA ASP A 472 -11.42 -15.79 15.19
C ASP A 472 -12.74 -15.15 15.68
N GLY A 473 -13.87 -15.52 15.06
CA GLY A 473 -15.20 -14.99 15.43
C GLY A 473 -15.68 -15.39 16.83
N SER A 474 -15.07 -16.41 17.45
CA SER A 474 -15.40 -16.88 18.81
C SER A 474 -14.54 -16.25 19.90
N THR A 475 -13.48 -15.52 19.51
CA THR A 475 -12.55 -14.89 20.44
C THR A 475 -13.25 -13.94 21.38
N ASN A 476 -13.11 -14.19 22.69
CA ASN A 476 -13.73 -13.36 23.73
C ASN A 476 -12.89 -12.11 24.00
N LEU A 477 -13.47 -10.95 23.77
CA LEU A 477 -12.87 -9.65 24.02
C LEU A 477 -13.37 -8.95 25.28
N ASN A 478 -14.25 -9.60 26.07
CA ASN A 478 -14.80 -8.99 27.29
C ASN A 478 -13.80 -8.98 28.47
N GLY A 479 -12.69 -9.70 28.34
CA GLY A 479 -11.62 -9.74 29.33
C GLY A 479 -10.61 -8.62 29.16
N ASP A 480 -9.65 -8.59 30.06
CA ASP A 480 -8.51 -7.71 29.98
C ASP A 480 -7.50 -8.24 28.95
N TRP A 481 -7.23 -7.44 27.88
CA TRP A 481 -6.31 -7.83 26.83
C TRP A 481 -5.33 -6.69 26.49
N LEU A 482 -4.17 -7.08 25.98
CA LEU A 482 -3.13 -6.19 25.47
C LEU A 482 -2.55 -6.78 24.19
N GLN A 483 -2.33 -5.94 23.19
CA GLN A 483 -1.56 -6.26 21.98
C GLN A 483 -0.47 -5.21 21.78
N VAL A 484 0.76 -5.66 21.61
CA VAL A 484 1.91 -4.83 21.21
C VAL A 484 2.41 -5.35 19.88
N ALA A 485 2.46 -4.48 18.88
CA ALA A 485 3.03 -4.76 17.57
C ALA A 485 4.33 -3.97 17.39
N GLN A 486 5.41 -4.68 17.13
CA GLN A 486 6.72 -4.10 16.84
C GLN A 486 7.15 -4.50 15.44
N ARG A 487 7.67 -3.57 14.65
CA ARG A 487 8.26 -3.86 13.35
C ARG A 487 9.46 -2.95 13.06
N ILE A 488 10.35 -3.43 12.20
CA ILE A 488 11.44 -2.63 11.64
C ILE A 488 10.97 -2.10 10.29
N SER A 489 11.18 -0.80 10.04
CA SER A 489 10.83 -0.21 8.74
C SER A 489 11.64 -0.87 7.61
N ARG A 490 10.97 -1.25 6.53
CA ARG A 490 11.60 -1.83 5.32
C ARG A 490 11.84 -0.80 4.22
N SER A 491 11.24 0.38 4.35
CA SER A 491 11.40 1.51 3.42
C SER A 491 12.43 2.53 3.92
N GLU A 492 12.70 2.56 5.22
CA GLU A 492 13.58 3.51 5.90
C GLU A 492 14.55 2.72 6.79
N GLU A 493 15.83 3.06 6.71
CA GLU A 493 16.88 2.37 7.47
C GLU A 493 16.91 2.87 8.92
N GLY A 494 17.18 1.99 9.87
CA GLY A 494 17.39 2.36 11.27
C GLY A 494 16.14 2.68 12.07
N ILE A 495 14.93 2.48 11.54
CA ILE A 495 13.68 2.83 12.23
C ILE A 495 12.97 1.60 12.78
N ALA A 496 12.78 1.59 14.10
CA ALA A 496 11.86 0.69 14.79
C ALA A 496 10.52 1.42 15.01
N ARG A 497 9.42 0.70 14.80
CA ARG A 497 8.06 1.20 14.97
C ARG A 497 7.31 0.34 15.98
N TRP A 498 6.59 0.99 16.87
CA TRP A 498 5.80 0.37 17.91
C TRP A 498 4.36 0.82 17.81
N GLU A 499 3.44 -0.07 18.11
CA GLU A 499 2.03 0.23 18.27
C GLU A 499 1.46 -0.61 19.40
N VAL A 500 0.61 -0.02 20.24
CA VAL A 500 0.00 -0.68 21.38
C VAL A 500 -1.51 -0.47 21.36
N ALA A 501 -2.27 -1.55 21.55
CA ALA A 501 -3.71 -1.50 21.74
C ALA A 501 -4.12 -2.34 22.96
N SER A 502 -5.10 -1.87 23.72
CA SER A 502 -5.53 -2.50 24.97
C SER A 502 -7.02 -2.30 25.23
N SER A 503 -7.58 -3.19 26.05
CA SER A 503 -8.93 -3.07 26.60
C SER A 503 -9.04 -1.99 27.68
N SER A 504 -7.93 -1.54 28.30
CA SER A 504 -7.93 -0.50 29.34
C SER A 504 -6.87 0.57 29.14
N PRO A 505 -7.14 1.84 29.58
CA PRO A 505 -6.18 2.92 29.46
C PRO A 505 -4.97 2.75 30.38
N GLU A 506 -5.14 2.14 31.55
CA GLU A 506 -4.07 1.88 32.51
C GLU A 506 -3.04 0.94 31.91
N ARG A 507 -3.51 -0.17 31.36
CA ARG A 507 -2.65 -1.18 30.72
C ARG A 507 -1.96 -0.66 29.48
N LEU A 508 -2.65 0.18 28.68
CA LEU A 508 -2.03 0.91 27.58
C LEU A 508 -0.86 1.77 28.08
N SER A 509 -1.12 2.60 29.11
CA SER A 509 -0.12 3.52 29.66
C SER A 509 1.10 2.80 30.24
N GLU A 510 0.89 1.70 30.94
CA GLU A 510 1.96 0.85 31.48
C GLU A 510 2.82 0.26 30.36
N ALA A 511 2.20 -0.31 29.33
CA ALA A 511 2.92 -0.91 28.20
C ALA A 511 3.72 0.13 27.40
N VAL A 512 3.13 1.29 27.11
CA VAL A 512 3.82 2.39 26.40
C VAL A 512 4.98 2.93 27.25
N SER A 513 4.78 3.12 28.55
CA SER A 513 5.83 3.59 29.47
C SER A 513 6.99 2.61 29.56
N LEU A 514 6.71 1.31 29.56
CA LEU A 514 7.73 0.27 29.57
C LEU A 514 8.58 0.34 28.29
N ILE A 515 7.94 0.37 27.11
CA ILE A 515 8.64 0.41 25.82
C ILE A 515 9.48 1.69 25.73
N ARG A 516 8.91 2.84 26.10
CA ARG A 516 9.64 4.12 26.11
C ARG A 516 10.78 4.10 27.12
N GLY A 517 10.61 3.56 28.31
CA GLY A 517 11.67 3.45 29.31
C GLY A 517 12.89 2.66 28.83
N VAL A 518 12.69 1.55 28.08
CA VAL A 518 13.76 0.82 27.43
C VAL A 518 14.42 1.66 26.34
N THR A 519 13.60 2.30 25.46
CA THR A 519 14.07 3.09 24.32
C THR A 519 14.80 4.37 24.78
N ASP A 520 14.30 5.05 25.81
CA ASP A 520 14.87 6.28 26.37
C ASP A 520 16.32 6.10 26.86
N SER A 521 16.70 4.90 27.27
CA SER A 521 18.10 4.60 27.60
C SER A 521 19.04 4.80 26.41
N TYR A 522 18.56 4.57 25.20
CA TYR A 522 19.30 4.80 23.94
C TYR A 522 19.19 6.25 23.48
N VAL A 523 18.02 6.90 23.66
CA VAL A 523 17.81 8.31 23.31
C VAL A 523 18.71 9.21 24.18
N ASN A 524 18.75 8.98 25.49
CA ASN A 524 19.56 9.75 26.43
C ASN A 524 21.06 9.63 26.18
N ASN A 525 21.49 8.55 25.55
CA ASN A 525 22.88 8.31 25.14
C ASN A 525 23.19 8.74 23.70
N GLY A 526 22.25 9.41 23.00
CA GLY A 526 22.42 9.88 21.63
C GLY A 526 22.47 8.76 20.57
N ARG A 527 22.02 7.54 20.91
CA ARG A 527 22.01 6.38 20.02
C ARG A 527 20.68 6.17 19.32
N ALA A 528 19.63 6.87 19.76
CA ALA A 528 18.32 6.88 19.15
C ALA A 528 17.66 8.26 19.27
N ARG A 529 16.60 8.50 18.49
CA ARG A 529 15.72 9.67 18.62
C ARG A 529 14.29 9.29 18.25
N TYR A 530 13.32 9.94 18.87
CA TYR A 530 11.93 9.91 18.41
C TYR A 530 11.77 10.87 17.20
N GLU A 531 11.01 10.49 16.21
CA GLU A 531 10.60 11.35 15.10
C GLU A 531 9.37 12.18 15.42
#